data_4a151cb1fbe3cdfb97eb7a23f7e9473c
#
_entry.id   4a151cb1fbe3cdfb97eb7a23f7e9473c
#
_cell.length_a   1.000
_cell.length_b   1.000
_cell.length_c   1.000
_cell.angle_alpha   90.00
_cell.angle_beta   90.00
_cell.angle_gamma   90.00
#
_symmetry.space_group_name_H-M   'P 1'
#
loop_
_entity.id
_entity.type
_entity.pdbx_description
1 polymer ?
#
loop_
_entity_poly.entity_id
_entity_poly.type
_entity_poly.pdbx_seq_one_letter_code
_entity_poly.pdbx_strand_id
1 'polypeptide(L)'
;MQGIKIEVENFNLKYTLECGQCFRWKRIDEYEYIGVIQDRVLRVKQEENMLYVWSNNEDNLEEVVKHYFALDMDYKTLESLISKIDANVNKAVRFSSGIRILRQPLFETYISYIISANNNISRISKSVDLIAKKWGKAQVFDGKTYYIFPCLEDMSKATMDDLLSCGVRI
;
A
#
# COMPACT_ATOMS: atom_id res chain seq x y z
N MET A 1 18.68 -12.82 -0.71
CA MET A 1 18.06 -11.78 0.14
C MET A 1 17.58 -12.43 1.41
N GLN A 2 18.02 -11.92 2.54
CA GLN A 2 17.57 -12.38 3.84
C GLN A 2 16.27 -11.60 4.14
N GLY A 3 15.15 -12.30 4.19
CA GLY A 3 13.86 -11.68 4.54
C GLY A 3 13.65 -11.71 6.05
N ILE A 4 12.68 -10.93 6.53
CA ILE A 4 12.20 -10.99 7.92
C ILE A 4 10.87 -11.74 8.00
N LYS A 5 10.56 -12.23 9.21
CA LYS A 5 9.28 -12.88 9.54
C LYS A 5 8.66 -12.11 10.69
N ILE A 6 7.37 -11.78 10.55
CA ILE A 6 6.61 -11.08 11.57
C ILE A 6 5.38 -11.93 11.88
N GLU A 7 5.20 -12.29 13.13
CA GLU A 7 3.97 -12.90 13.59
C GLU A 7 2.86 -11.85 13.63
N VAL A 8 1.71 -12.16 13.05
CA VAL A 8 0.57 -11.25 12.94
C VAL A 8 -0.69 -11.91 13.51
N GLU A 9 -1.45 -11.16 14.27
CA GLU A 9 -2.72 -11.59 14.82
C GLU A 9 -3.85 -10.76 14.19
N ASN A 10 -4.93 -11.43 13.81
CA ASN A 10 -6.10 -10.79 13.21
C ASN A 10 -5.71 -9.85 12.05
N PHE A 11 -4.93 -10.35 11.10
CA PHE A 11 -4.46 -9.60 9.94
C PHE A 11 -4.72 -10.40 8.66
N ASN A 12 -5.23 -9.72 7.64
CA ASN A 12 -5.44 -10.27 6.31
C ASN A 12 -4.81 -9.36 5.25
N LEU A 13 -3.69 -9.82 4.70
CA LEU A 13 -2.90 -9.08 3.71
C LEU A 13 -3.73 -8.77 2.46
N LYS A 14 -4.47 -9.77 1.95
CA LYS A 14 -5.28 -9.64 0.74
C LYS A 14 -6.37 -8.58 0.93
N TYR A 15 -7.17 -8.68 1.98
CA TYR A 15 -8.23 -7.71 2.24
C TYR A 15 -7.66 -6.32 2.46
N THR A 16 -6.53 -6.21 3.15
CA THR A 16 -5.86 -4.93 3.40
C THR A 16 -5.38 -4.26 2.11
N LEU A 17 -4.81 -5.02 1.17
CA LEU A 17 -4.24 -4.46 -0.06
C LEU A 17 -5.24 -4.31 -1.21
N GLU A 18 -6.32 -5.12 -1.22
CA GLU A 18 -7.29 -5.14 -2.32
C GLU A 18 -8.56 -4.31 -2.04
N CYS A 19 -8.72 -3.69 -0.85
CA CYS A 19 -9.91 -2.90 -0.51
C CYS A 19 -9.98 -1.51 -1.17
N GLY A 20 -9.00 -1.14 -1.99
CA GLY A 20 -8.99 0.14 -2.72
C GLY A 20 -8.39 1.33 -1.96
N GLN A 21 -7.71 1.11 -0.85
CA GLN A 21 -7.03 2.18 -0.10
C GLN A 21 -5.62 2.50 -0.60
N CYS A 22 -5.01 1.63 -1.42
CA CYS A 22 -3.66 1.79 -1.96
C CYS A 22 -3.62 1.36 -3.43
N PHE A 23 -2.69 1.94 -4.21
CA PHE A 23 -2.69 1.76 -5.67
C PHE A 23 -1.35 1.26 -6.23
N ARG A 24 -0.35 1.07 -5.39
CA ARG A 24 1.01 0.70 -5.81
C ARG A 24 1.42 -0.72 -5.44
N TRP A 25 0.49 -1.50 -4.91
CA TRP A 25 0.69 -2.91 -4.67
C TRP A 25 0.21 -3.73 -5.85
N LYS A 26 1.01 -4.71 -6.26
CA LYS A 26 0.70 -5.64 -7.34
C LYS A 26 0.72 -7.06 -6.78
N ARG A 27 -0.34 -7.79 -7.04
CA ARG A 27 -0.42 -9.19 -6.67
C ARG A 27 0.53 -10.00 -7.55
N ILE A 28 1.35 -10.86 -6.93
CA ILE A 28 2.26 -11.80 -7.60
C ILE A 28 1.65 -13.20 -7.58
N ASP A 29 1.09 -13.60 -6.43
CA ASP A 29 0.45 -14.89 -6.22
C ASP A 29 -0.75 -14.70 -5.27
N GLU A 30 -1.45 -15.79 -4.92
CA GLU A 30 -2.69 -15.73 -4.13
C GLU A 30 -2.53 -14.96 -2.82
N TYR A 31 -1.40 -15.13 -2.15
CA TYR A 31 -1.10 -14.48 -0.85
C TYR A 31 0.19 -13.68 -0.88
N GLU A 32 0.69 -13.32 -2.06
CA GLU A 32 1.96 -12.63 -2.23
C GLU A 32 1.81 -11.37 -3.08
N TYR A 33 2.39 -10.28 -2.60
CA TYR A 33 2.29 -8.95 -3.20
C TYR A 33 3.65 -8.28 -3.25
N ILE A 34 3.83 -7.42 -4.26
CA ILE A 34 4.98 -6.52 -4.35
C ILE A 34 4.48 -5.09 -4.46
N GLY A 35 5.11 -4.19 -3.74
CA GLY A 35 4.77 -2.77 -3.74
C GLY A 35 5.95 -1.88 -3.43
N VAL A 36 5.75 -0.58 -3.63
CA VAL A 36 6.72 0.44 -3.25
C VAL A 36 6.11 1.29 -2.17
N ILE A 37 6.80 1.39 -1.05
CA ILE A 37 6.41 2.24 0.07
C ILE A 37 7.60 3.13 0.47
N GLN A 38 7.33 4.39 0.76
CA GLN A 38 8.38 5.33 1.15
C GLN A 38 9.60 5.25 0.21
N ASP A 39 10.75 4.78 0.70
CA ASP A 39 12.05 4.73 0.04
C ASP A 39 12.44 3.34 -0.47
N ARG A 40 11.52 2.36 -0.42
CA ARG A 40 11.86 0.94 -0.67
C ARG A 40 10.81 0.16 -1.42
N VAL A 41 11.25 -0.93 -2.03
CA VAL A 41 10.40 -1.98 -2.59
C VAL A 41 10.19 -3.05 -1.54
N LEU A 42 8.96 -3.48 -1.35
CA LEU A 42 8.61 -4.61 -0.49
C LEU A 42 7.97 -5.73 -1.30
N ARG A 43 8.42 -6.95 -1.06
CA ARG A 43 7.68 -8.17 -1.41
C ARG A 43 7.18 -8.79 -0.11
N VAL A 44 5.89 -9.04 -0.03
CA VAL A 44 5.22 -9.48 1.19
C VAL A 44 4.37 -10.70 0.89
N LYS A 45 4.51 -11.75 1.68
CA LYS A 45 3.71 -12.98 1.60
C LYS A 45 3.11 -13.28 2.96
N GLN A 46 1.82 -13.63 2.99
CA GLN A 46 1.18 -14.10 4.20
C GLN A 46 0.94 -15.62 4.12
N GLU A 47 1.36 -16.34 5.15
CA GLU A 47 1.01 -17.75 5.38
C GLU A 47 0.44 -17.87 6.80
N GLU A 48 -0.85 -18.12 6.90
CA GLU A 48 -1.57 -18.13 8.18
C GLU A 48 -1.32 -16.86 9.01
N ASN A 49 -0.72 -16.99 10.19
CA ASN A 49 -0.40 -15.90 11.10
C ASN A 49 1.04 -15.38 10.92
N MET A 50 1.69 -15.69 9.81
CA MET A 50 3.06 -15.28 9.56
C MET A 50 3.15 -14.41 8.31
N LEU A 51 3.77 -13.25 8.45
CA LEU A 51 4.08 -12.33 7.37
C LEU A 51 5.56 -12.44 7.03
N TYR A 52 5.87 -12.85 5.82
CA TYR A 52 7.23 -12.90 5.27
C TYR A 52 7.47 -11.64 4.45
N VAL A 53 8.58 -10.95 4.69
CA VAL A 53 8.87 -9.68 4.03
C VAL A 53 10.30 -9.67 3.51
N TRP A 54 10.47 -9.25 2.26
CA TRP A 54 11.76 -8.99 1.61
C TRP A 54 11.78 -7.56 1.08
N SER A 55 12.94 -6.93 1.13
CA SER A 55 13.13 -5.55 0.68
C SER A 55 14.50 -5.35 0.03
N ASN A 56 14.61 -4.33 -0.82
CA ASN A 56 15.90 -3.83 -1.31
C ASN A 56 16.61 -2.91 -0.29
N ASN A 57 15.91 -2.50 0.76
CA ASN A 57 16.45 -1.75 1.88
C ASN A 57 15.98 -2.41 3.18
N GLU A 58 16.92 -2.98 3.95
CA GLU A 58 16.65 -3.74 5.17
C GLU A 58 16.70 -2.86 6.44
N ASP A 59 17.08 -1.58 6.32
CA ASP A 59 17.16 -0.66 7.46
C ASP A 59 15.80 -0.50 8.14
N ASN A 60 15.71 -0.83 9.42
CA ASN A 60 14.48 -0.75 10.23
C ASN A 60 13.27 -1.43 9.56
N LEU A 61 13.51 -2.48 8.77
CA LEU A 61 12.47 -3.10 7.93
C LEU A 61 11.26 -3.55 8.74
N GLU A 62 11.48 -4.20 9.89
CA GLU A 62 10.39 -4.68 10.74
C GLU A 62 9.53 -3.53 11.28
N GLU A 63 10.16 -2.45 11.74
CA GLU A 63 9.49 -1.25 12.25
C GLU A 63 8.65 -0.58 11.15
N VAL A 64 9.24 -0.40 9.96
CA VAL A 64 8.55 0.20 8.81
C VAL A 64 7.34 -0.63 8.40
N VAL A 65 7.47 -1.95 8.35
CA VAL A 65 6.36 -2.86 7.99
C VAL A 65 5.27 -2.84 9.04
N LYS A 66 5.62 -2.93 10.33
CA LYS A 66 4.66 -2.86 11.44
C LYS A 66 3.91 -1.53 11.42
N HIS A 67 4.61 -0.43 11.20
CA HIS A 67 3.99 0.89 11.08
C HIS A 67 3.06 0.95 9.88
N TYR A 68 3.54 0.61 8.69
CA TYR A 68 2.77 0.73 7.44
C TYR A 68 1.45 -0.06 7.48
N PHE A 69 1.52 -1.31 7.95
CA PHE A 69 0.35 -2.19 8.07
C PHE A 69 -0.45 -1.99 9.38
N ALA A 70 -0.10 -1.01 10.21
CA ALA A 70 -0.72 -0.76 11.52
C ALA A 70 -0.79 -2.03 12.39
N LEU A 71 0.28 -2.84 12.39
CA LEU A 71 0.35 -4.08 13.16
C LEU A 71 0.57 -3.83 14.67
N ASP A 72 0.93 -2.63 15.05
CA ASP A 72 1.06 -2.12 16.41
C ASP A 72 -0.28 -1.73 17.06
N MET A 73 -1.41 -1.83 16.34
CA MET A 73 -2.73 -1.48 16.84
C MET A 73 -3.55 -2.74 17.19
N ASP A 74 -4.26 -2.68 18.30
CA ASP A 74 -5.20 -3.74 18.74
C ASP A 74 -6.52 -3.66 17.96
N TYR A 75 -6.48 -4.16 16.71
CA TYR A 75 -7.67 -4.25 15.87
C TYR A 75 -8.72 -5.23 16.38
N LYS A 76 -8.30 -6.25 17.16
CA LYS A 76 -9.24 -7.23 17.74
C LYS A 76 -10.21 -6.56 18.70
N THR A 77 -9.69 -5.70 19.56
CA THR A 77 -10.52 -4.89 20.45
C THR A 77 -11.38 -3.90 19.67
N LEU A 78 -10.83 -3.22 18.65
CA LEU A 78 -11.58 -2.29 17.80
C LEU A 78 -12.73 -2.99 17.08
N GLU A 79 -12.50 -4.12 16.42
CA GLU A 79 -13.53 -4.92 15.74
C GLU A 79 -14.61 -5.38 16.74
N SER A 80 -14.22 -5.82 17.94
CA SER A 80 -15.16 -6.20 19.00
C SER A 80 -16.05 -5.04 19.43
N LEU A 81 -15.53 -3.83 19.52
CA LEU A 81 -16.30 -2.65 19.87
C LEU A 81 -17.28 -2.25 18.76
N ILE A 82 -16.79 -2.18 17.52
CA ILE A 82 -17.57 -1.78 16.34
C ILE A 82 -18.68 -2.80 16.07
N SER A 83 -18.43 -4.09 16.24
CA SER A 83 -19.41 -5.16 16.01
C SER A 83 -20.64 -5.09 16.91
N LYS A 84 -20.59 -4.34 18.01
CA LYS A 84 -21.68 -4.15 18.97
C LYS A 84 -22.66 -3.04 18.55
N ILE A 85 -22.35 -2.25 17.52
CA ILE A 85 -23.18 -1.10 17.11
C ILE A 85 -24.54 -1.58 16.61
N ASP A 86 -24.57 -2.49 15.62
CA ASP A 86 -25.77 -3.12 15.11
C ASP A 86 -25.47 -4.44 14.37
N ALA A 87 -26.53 -5.16 13.97
CA ALA A 87 -26.42 -6.45 13.30
C ALA A 87 -25.75 -6.36 11.89
N ASN A 88 -25.92 -5.26 11.16
CA ASN A 88 -25.32 -5.10 9.83
C ASN A 88 -23.83 -4.80 9.95
N VAL A 89 -23.46 -3.94 10.90
CA VAL A 89 -22.07 -3.65 11.24
C VAL A 89 -21.37 -4.92 11.72
N ASN A 90 -22.01 -5.74 12.56
CA ASN A 90 -21.46 -7.02 12.99
C ASN A 90 -21.17 -7.96 11.80
N LYS A 91 -22.10 -8.07 10.84
CA LYS A 91 -21.88 -8.86 9.62
C LYS A 91 -20.71 -8.32 8.79
N ALA A 92 -20.61 -6.99 8.63
CA ALA A 92 -19.52 -6.35 7.89
C ALA A 92 -18.17 -6.62 8.55
N VAL A 93 -18.06 -6.48 9.88
CA VAL A 93 -16.83 -6.78 10.64
C VAL A 93 -16.41 -8.24 10.44
N ARG A 94 -17.35 -9.19 10.56
CA ARG A 94 -17.03 -10.63 10.33
C ARG A 94 -16.55 -10.91 8.91
N PHE A 95 -17.12 -10.23 7.92
CA PHE A 95 -16.73 -10.41 6.51
C PHE A 95 -15.34 -9.85 6.21
N SER A 96 -14.96 -8.72 6.84
CA SER A 96 -13.72 -8.00 6.59
C SER A 96 -12.70 -8.10 7.73
N SER A 97 -12.86 -9.08 8.62
CA SER A 97 -11.95 -9.26 9.76
C SER A 97 -10.50 -9.38 9.30
N GLY A 98 -9.60 -8.71 10.02
CA GLY A 98 -8.18 -8.64 9.70
C GLY A 98 -7.78 -7.56 8.70
N ILE A 99 -8.73 -6.76 8.17
CA ILE A 99 -8.39 -5.60 7.36
C ILE A 99 -7.68 -4.54 8.22
N ARG A 100 -6.70 -3.85 7.64
CA ARG A 100 -6.00 -2.73 8.29
C ARG A 100 -6.16 -1.46 7.49
N ILE A 101 -6.22 -0.32 8.17
CA ILE A 101 -6.06 0.99 7.55
C ILE A 101 -4.56 1.27 7.47
N LEU A 102 -4.03 1.33 6.25
CA LEU A 102 -2.61 1.53 5.99
C LEU A 102 -2.16 2.95 6.37
N ARG A 103 -1.02 3.06 7.02
CA ARG A 103 -0.35 4.35 7.25
C ARG A 103 0.55 4.69 6.08
N GLN A 104 -0.07 5.16 5.02
CA GLN A 104 0.61 5.48 3.76
C GLN A 104 1.30 6.84 3.83
N PRO A 105 2.34 7.09 2.99
CA PRO A 105 2.97 8.40 2.85
C PRO A 105 1.93 9.46 2.45
N LEU A 106 1.87 10.56 3.21
CA LEU A 106 0.82 11.57 3.09
C LEU A 106 0.72 12.17 1.68
N PHE A 107 1.87 12.54 1.07
CA PHE A 107 1.89 13.18 -0.24
C PHE A 107 1.40 12.23 -1.35
N GLU A 108 1.87 10.98 -1.37
CA GLU A 108 1.39 9.97 -2.31
C GLU A 108 -0.12 9.72 -2.15
N THR A 109 -0.59 9.60 -0.92
CA THR A 109 -2.00 9.38 -0.62
C THR A 109 -2.85 10.57 -1.09
N TYR A 110 -2.39 11.79 -0.85
CA TYR A 110 -3.10 13.01 -1.25
C TYR A 110 -3.21 13.12 -2.79
N ILE A 111 -2.11 12.90 -3.51
CA ILE A 111 -2.11 12.92 -4.97
C ILE A 111 -3.00 11.79 -5.54
N SER A 112 -2.89 10.59 -4.97
CA SER A 112 -3.72 9.45 -5.38
C SER A 112 -5.22 9.71 -5.16
N TYR A 113 -5.57 10.37 -4.06
CA TYR A 113 -6.94 10.78 -3.76
C TYR A 113 -7.47 11.78 -4.79
N ILE A 114 -6.67 12.81 -5.17
CA ILE A 114 -7.06 13.75 -6.23
C ILE A 114 -7.31 13.00 -7.55
N ILE A 115 -6.41 12.09 -7.94
CA ILE A 115 -6.52 11.29 -9.16
C ILE A 115 -7.74 10.35 -9.11
N SER A 116 -8.17 9.95 -7.93
CA SER A 116 -9.29 9.01 -7.75
C SER A 116 -10.65 9.64 -8.06
N ALA A 117 -10.77 10.96 -8.09
CA ALA A 117 -12.01 11.65 -8.41
C ALA A 117 -12.54 11.23 -9.79
N ASN A 118 -13.76 10.69 -9.82
CA ASN A 118 -14.44 10.19 -11.03
C ASN A 118 -13.56 9.22 -11.87
N ASN A 119 -12.84 8.30 -11.20
CA ASN A 119 -11.89 7.40 -11.83
C ASN A 119 -12.08 5.96 -11.32
N ASN A 120 -11.42 4.97 -11.92
CA ASN A 120 -11.41 3.58 -11.46
C ASN A 120 -10.01 3.13 -11.01
N ILE A 121 -9.98 2.09 -10.17
CA ILE A 121 -8.74 1.59 -9.54
C ILE A 121 -7.63 1.34 -10.55
N SER A 122 -7.93 0.69 -11.68
CA SER A 122 -6.93 0.35 -12.70
C SER A 122 -6.28 1.60 -13.32
N ARG A 123 -7.08 2.64 -13.60
CA ARG A 123 -6.57 3.90 -14.14
C ARG A 123 -5.80 4.70 -13.11
N ILE A 124 -6.29 4.73 -11.86
CA ILE A 124 -5.60 5.40 -10.75
C ILE A 124 -4.21 4.78 -10.57
N SER A 125 -4.12 3.45 -10.44
CA SER A 125 -2.84 2.73 -10.33
C SER A 125 -1.90 3.04 -11.48
N LYS A 126 -2.40 3.07 -12.72
CA LYS A 126 -1.60 3.41 -13.89
C LYS A 126 -1.06 4.84 -13.83
N SER A 127 -1.90 5.82 -13.48
CA SER A 127 -1.48 7.22 -13.38
C SER A 127 -0.45 7.42 -12.28
N VAL A 128 -0.65 6.82 -11.11
CA VAL A 128 0.29 6.87 -9.98
C VAL A 128 1.63 6.22 -10.34
N ASP A 129 1.62 5.08 -11.05
CA ASP A 129 2.84 4.42 -11.54
C ASP A 129 3.57 5.30 -12.58
N LEU A 130 2.85 5.98 -13.49
CA LEU A 130 3.44 6.88 -14.49
C LEU A 130 4.08 8.11 -13.84
N ILE A 131 3.44 8.70 -12.84
CA ILE A 131 3.98 9.80 -12.04
C ILE A 131 5.28 9.36 -11.36
N ALA A 132 5.25 8.20 -10.68
CA ALA A 132 6.43 7.67 -10.02
C ALA A 132 7.57 7.39 -11.02
N LYS A 133 7.25 6.87 -12.20
CA LYS A 133 8.26 6.61 -13.25
C LYS A 133 8.85 7.90 -13.82
N LYS A 134 8.06 8.97 -13.91
CA LYS A 134 8.47 10.23 -14.53
C LYS A 134 9.36 11.07 -13.59
N TRP A 135 9.03 11.15 -12.32
CA TRP A 135 9.71 12.02 -11.36
C TRP A 135 10.33 11.30 -10.16
N GLY A 136 9.99 10.04 -9.95
CA GLY A 136 10.50 9.28 -8.81
C GLY A 136 11.87 8.68 -9.04
N LYS A 137 12.50 8.24 -7.97
CA LYS A 137 13.83 7.61 -7.99
C LYS A 137 13.71 6.12 -8.31
N ALA A 138 14.55 5.63 -9.24
CA ALA A 138 14.60 4.23 -9.58
C ALA A 138 15.20 3.38 -8.45
N GLN A 139 14.60 2.20 -8.21
CA GLN A 139 15.06 1.18 -7.28
C GLN A 139 15.09 -0.17 -7.98
N VAL A 140 16.12 -0.96 -7.74
CA VAL A 140 16.23 -2.33 -8.28
C VAL A 140 15.89 -3.34 -7.19
N PHE A 141 15.00 -4.28 -7.51
CA PHE A 141 14.65 -5.39 -6.64
C PHE A 141 14.31 -6.62 -7.49
N ASP A 142 14.90 -7.79 -7.17
CA ASP A 142 14.74 -9.04 -7.93
C ASP A 142 14.95 -8.86 -9.45
N GLY A 143 15.98 -8.08 -9.85
CA GLY A 143 16.31 -7.82 -11.25
C GLY A 143 15.32 -6.93 -12.02
N LYS A 144 14.32 -6.36 -11.33
CA LYS A 144 13.32 -5.44 -11.91
C LYS A 144 13.50 -4.03 -11.35
N THR A 145 13.14 -3.03 -12.18
CA THR A 145 13.17 -1.63 -11.78
C THR A 145 11.79 -1.18 -11.29
N TYR A 146 11.77 -0.57 -10.14
CA TYR A 146 10.64 0.08 -9.50
C TYR A 146 10.95 1.55 -9.26
N TYR A 147 9.95 2.38 -9.02
CA TYR A 147 10.16 3.82 -8.82
C TYR A 147 9.49 4.26 -7.52
N ILE A 148 10.24 4.93 -6.66
CA ILE A 148 9.70 5.59 -5.45
C ILE A 148 8.75 6.69 -5.89
N PHE A 149 7.69 6.95 -5.14
CA PHE A 149 6.82 8.08 -5.43
C PHE A 149 7.59 9.39 -5.19
N PRO A 150 7.52 10.38 -6.12
CA PRO A 150 8.26 11.63 -5.99
C PRO A 150 7.81 12.45 -4.79
N CYS A 151 8.69 13.28 -4.26
CA CYS A 151 8.32 14.31 -3.28
C CYS A 151 7.78 15.57 -3.99
N LEU A 152 7.33 16.54 -3.20
CA LEU A 152 6.80 17.80 -3.73
C LEU A 152 7.86 18.55 -4.58
N GLU A 153 9.11 18.56 -4.12
CA GLU A 153 10.22 19.21 -4.79
C GLU A 153 10.50 18.59 -6.15
N ASP A 154 10.44 17.25 -6.27
CA ASP A 154 10.65 16.54 -7.53
C ASP A 154 9.58 16.92 -8.57
N MET A 155 8.36 17.22 -8.11
CA MET A 155 7.23 17.59 -8.96
C MET A 155 7.05 19.11 -9.13
N SER A 156 7.88 19.95 -8.51
CA SER A 156 7.73 21.42 -8.51
C SER A 156 7.75 22.06 -9.89
N LYS A 157 8.35 21.39 -10.87
CA LYS A 157 8.44 21.84 -12.28
C LYS A 157 7.49 21.09 -13.21
N ALA A 158 6.59 20.26 -12.67
CA ALA A 158 5.62 19.55 -13.50
C ALA A 158 4.66 20.52 -14.16
N THR A 159 4.47 20.35 -15.47
CA THR A 159 3.51 21.14 -16.25
C THR A 159 2.16 20.39 -16.34
N MET A 160 1.13 21.10 -16.79
CA MET A 160 -0.16 20.49 -17.08
C MET A 160 -0.05 19.34 -18.10
N ASP A 161 0.71 19.54 -19.18
CA ASP A 161 0.91 18.53 -20.22
C ASP A 161 1.62 17.30 -19.66
N ASP A 162 2.53 17.47 -18.71
CA ASP A 162 3.18 16.37 -18.02
C ASP A 162 2.17 15.53 -17.24
N LEU A 163 1.28 16.17 -16.48
CA LEU A 163 0.25 15.48 -15.71
C LEU A 163 -0.76 14.77 -16.62
N LEU A 164 -1.20 15.43 -17.69
CA LEU A 164 -2.07 14.82 -18.71
C LEU A 164 -1.41 13.59 -19.35
N SER A 165 -0.10 13.64 -19.64
CA SER A 165 0.67 12.51 -20.17
C SER A 165 0.71 11.31 -19.20
N CYS A 166 0.58 11.56 -17.91
CA CYS A 166 0.44 10.51 -16.86
C CYS A 166 -1.01 10.01 -16.72
N GLY A 167 -1.95 10.49 -17.55
CA GLY A 167 -3.35 10.06 -17.50
C GLY A 167 -4.16 10.71 -16.38
N VAL A 168 -3.65 11.77 -15.75
CA VAL A 168 -4.43 12.61 -14.84
C VAL A 168 -5.48 13.34 -15.64
N ARG A 169 -6.72 13.35 -15.18
CA ARG A 169 -7.83 14.08 -15.80
C ARG A 169 -8.14 15.31 -14.97
N ILE A 170 -8.43 16.38 -15.62
CA ILE A 170 -8.82 17.66 -15.04
C ILE A 170 -10.27 17.93 -15.43
#